data_3cc4e5036d523274ffee76cac68df279
#
_entry.id   3cc4e5036d523274ffee76cac68df279
#
_cell.length_a   1.000
_cell.length_b   1.000
_cell.length_c   1.000
_cell.angle_alpha   90.00
_cell.angle_beta   90.00
_cell.angle_gamma   90.00
#
_symmetry.space_group_name_H-M   'P 1'
#
loop_
_entity.id
_entity.type
_entity.pdbx_description
1 polymer ?
#
loop_
_entity_poly.entity_id
_entity_poly.type
_entity_poly.pdbx_seq_one_letter_code
_entity_poly.pdbx_strand_id
1 'polypeptide(L)'
;MAVLRKMAGAITALAGIAAAVALSFSAPAIGQTKAPAASKGEQFFPVLVYRTGAYAPNGTPWANGFVDYLKLVNAQGGINGVKVTFEECETGYATDRGVECYERLKGKGATMFQPLSTGITFALTDKAPIDKIPLVTAGYGRSESVEGEVFPYNFPLLGTYWDAADILVQHIGKLNGGVDKLKGKKITLVYHDSPYGKEPIALLQERSKLHGFELQTIPVTHPGVEQKAAWLQIRQNRPDYVFLWGWGVMNSTALREAVATGFPRDRMYGVWWAAAEPDVVPVGADAKGYNGLALQHGAGRAKMHEDILKLVHAKGQGTGPQEEVGSVLYTRGMISAVLSIEGVRQAQARYGNRAVTGEEARYGLENLNIDAKRIEALGLTGVMRPLATNCRDHEGARSARIQQWDGTKWNFTSDWYEADMQIIRPMIRDAAARYATEKKLTRRSCEAEMKEAAAPAKATPVSAKK
;
A
#
# COMPACT_ATOMS: atom_id res chain seq x y z
N MET A 1 24.06 16.83 -85.12
CA MET A 1 24.08 18.05 -85.92
C MET A 1 24.51 19.18 -85.03
N ALA A 2 25.74 19.61 -85.05
CA ALA A 2 26.31 20.72 -85.73
C ALA A 2 25.82 22.04 -85.09
N VAL A 3 26.63 23.03 -84.70
CA VAL A 3 27.93 23.62 -85.20
C VAL A 3 28.36 24.62 -84.08
N LEU A 4 29.52 24.54 -83.43
CA LEU A 4 30.77 25.25 -83.67
C LEU A 4 30.70 26.76 -84.09
N ARG A 5 31.39 27.61 -83.32
CA ARG A 5 32.53 28.49 -83.66
C ARG A 5 32.62 29.68 -82.69
N LYS A 6 33.69 29.83 -81.96
CA LYS A 6 34.97 30.59 -82.25
C LYS A 6 34.81 32.12 -82.20
N MET A 7 35.56 32.82 -81.39
CA MET A 7 36.90 33.40 -81.53
C MET A 7 37.12 34.36 -80.34
N ALA A 8 38.13 34.31 -79.58
CA ALA A 8 39.49 34.83 -79.67
C ALA A 8 39.61 36.37 -79.66
N GLY A 9 40.34 36.85 -78.68
CA GLY A 9 41.23 38.01 -78.91
C GLY A 9 41.08 39.16 -77.89
N ALA A 10 42.04 39.34 -77.10
CA ALA A 10 43.03 40.41 -76.99
C ALA A 10 43.31 40.88 -75.58
N ILE A 11 44.60 40.84 -75.29
CA ILE A 11 45.32 41.26 -74.06
C ILE A 11 45.33 42.79 -74.02
N THR A 12 45.11 43.38 -72.84
CA THR A 12 45.89 44.59 -72.44
C THR A 12 45.92 44.65 -70.85
N ALA A 13 47.13 44.79 -70.37
CA ALA A 13 47.47 45.00 -68.98
C ALA A 13 47.26 46.45 -68.55
N LEU A 14 46.82 46.71 -67.37
CA LEU A 14 47.23 47.91 -66.60
C LEU A 14 47.05 47.67 -65.13
N ALA A 15 48.09 48.01 -64.40
CA ALA A 15 48.29 47.90 -62.98
C ALA A 15 47.40 48.85 -62.19
N GLY A 16 47.09 48.43 -60.90
CA GLY A 16 46.81 49.42 -59.92
C GLY A 16 45.83 49.06 -58.81
N ILE A 17 46.40 49.03 -57.61
CA ILE A 17 45.77 49.27 -56.34
C ILE A 17 45.12 48.07 -55.64
N ALA A 18 45.84 47.51 -54.69
CA ALA A 18 45.36 46.60 -53.67
C ALA A 18 44.45 47.32 -52.63
N ALA A 19 43.20 46.90 -52.54
CA ALA A 19 42.35 47.19 -51.40
C ALA A 19 41.97 45.85 -50.81
N ALA A 20 42.56 45.54 -49.65
CA ALA A 20 42.23 44.36 -48.85
C ALA A 20 40.85 44.57 -48.24
N VAL A 21 39.83 43.92 -48.75
CA VAL A 21 38.51 43.75 -48.08
C VAL A 21 38.57 42.46 -47.28
N ALA A 22 38.73 42.58 -45.99
CA ALA A 22 38.58 41.45 -45.03
C ALA A 22 37.10 41.04 -45.01
N LEU A 23 36.73 40.00 -45.71
CA LEU A 23 35.44 39.32 -45.54
C LEU A 23 35.52 38.48 -44.32
N SER A 24 34.92 38.99 -43.21
CA SER A 24 34.66 38.24 -42.00
C SER A 24 33.57 37.17 -42.32
N PHE A 25 33.98 35.94 -42.55
CA PHE A 25 33.08 34.81 -42.54
C PHE A 25 32.67 34.53 -41.09
N SER A 26 31.50 35.02 -40.68
CA SER A 26 30.84 34.57 -39.48
C SER A 26 30.37 33.12 -39.72
N ALA A 27 31.09 32.14 -39.20
CA ALA A 27 30.62 30.77 -39.15
C ALA A 27 29.32 30.73 -38.35
N PRO A 28 28.24 30.07 -38.80
CA PRO A 28 27.06 29.89 -37.99
C PRO A 28 27.45 29.08 -36.79
N ALA A 29 27.17 29.60 -35.58
CA ALA A 29 27.28 28.84 -34.33
C ALA A 29 26.41 27.58 -34.46
N ILE A 30 27.07 26.44 -34.66
CA ILE A 30 26.42 25.13 -34.54
C ILE A 30 25.96 25.03 -33.09
N GLY A 31 24.66 25.27 -32.90
CA GLY A 31 24.03 25.05 -31.60
C GLY A 31 24.40 23.66 -31.14
N GLN A 32 25.09 23.56 -30.00
CA GLN A 32 25.30 22.30 -29.33
C GLN A 32 23.91 21.71 -29.02
N THR A 33 23.47 20.77 -29.84
CA THR A 33 22.36 19.91 -29.52
C THR A 33 22.73 19.18 -28.24
N LYS A 34 22.08 19.58 -27.13
CA LYS A 34 22.22 18.92 -25.87
C LYS A 34 22.00 17.42 -26.12
N ALA A 35 23.02 16.59 -25.83
CA ALA A 35 22.89 15.13 -25.97
C ALA A 35 21.60 14.67 -25.32
N PRO A 36 20.82 13.77 -25.94
CA PRO A 36 19.62 13.24 -25.28
C PRO A 36 19.98 12.75 -23.90
N ALA A 37 19.27 13.25 -22.88
CA ALA A 37 19.48 12.75 -21.51
C ALA A 37 19.32 11.23 -21.55
N ALA A 38 20.28 10.50 -20.97
CA ALA A 38 20.25 9.05 -20.88
C ALA A 38 18.87 8.63 -20.36
N SER A 39 18.25 7.63 -20.98
CA SER A 39 16.95 7.12 -20.57
C SER A 39 17.01 6.72 -19.08
N LYS A 40 16.14 7.29 -18.26
CA LYS A 40 16.09 6.99 -16.81
C LYS A 40 15.48 5.62 -16.52
N GLY A 41 15.11 4.86 -17.55
CA GLY A 41 14.37 3.61 -17.45
C GLY A 41 12.89 3.81 -17.11
N GLU A 42 12.20 2.72 -16.85
CA GLU A 42 10.82 2.71 -16.40
C GLU A 42 10.74 1.98 -15.06
N GLN A 43 9.93 2.48 -14.13
CA GLN A 43 9.69 1.86 -12.83
C GLN A 43 8.46 0.96 -12.93
N PHE A 44 8.63 -0.33 -12.85
CA PHE A 44 7.56 -1.31 -13.02
C PHE A 44 6.95 -1.76 -11.69
N PHE A 45 5.62 -1.64 -11.58
CA PHE A 45 4.84 -2.12 -10.45
C PHE A 45 3.89 -3.24 -10.88
N PRO A 46 4.09 -4.50 -10.47
CA PRO A 46 3.07 -5.52 -10.58
C PRO A 46 1.91 -5.21 -9.63
N VAL A 47 0.67 -5.36 -10.10
CA VAL A 47 -0.54 -5.08 -9.33
C VAL A 47 -1.38 -6.34 -9.24
N LEU A 48 -1.33 -7.03 -8.12
CA LEU A 48 -2.21 -8.17 -7.86
C LEU A 48 -3.59 -7.66 -7.51
N VAL A 49 -4.60 -8.15 -8.21
CA VAL A 49 -5.98 -7.71 -8.06
C VAL A 49 -6.93 -8.90 -7.95
N TYR A 50 -8.15 -8.64 -7.50
CA TYR A 50 -9.29 -9.55 -7.61
C TYR A 50 -10.52 -8.71 -7.95
N ARG A 51 -10.72 -8.56 -9.25
CA ARG A 51 -11.86 -7.82 -9.85
C ARG A 51 -13.05 -8.72 -10.16
N THR A 52 -12.89 -10.01 -9.92
CA THR A 52 -13.91 -11.03 -10.16
C THR A 52 -14.17 -11.86 -8.92
N GLY A 53 -15.35 -12.51 -8.84
CA GLY A 53 -15.72 -13.40 -7.74
C GLY A 53 -16.23 -12.69 -6.49
N ALA A 54 -16.32 -13.44 -5.39
CA ALA A 54 -16.98 -13.03 -4.15
C ALA A 54 -16.29 -11.84 -3.42
N TYR A 55 -15.04 -11.57 -3.75
CA TYR A 55 -14.23 -10.51 -3.12
C TYR A 55 -14.11 -9.25 -3.99
N ALA A 56 -14.60 -9.31 -5.24
CA ALA A 56 -14.54 -8.19 -6.18
C ALA A 56 -15.19 -6.90 -5.66
N PRO A 57 -16.32 -6.93 -4.92
CA PRO A 57 -16.94 -5.70 -4.41
C PRO A 57 -15.97 -4.84 -3.56
N ASN A 58 -15.02 -5.48 -2.88
CA ASN A 58 -14.02 -4.80 -2.05
C ASN A 58 -12.67 -4.66 -2.79
N GLY A 59 -12.28 -5.63 -3.62
CA GLY A 59 -11.00 -5.60 -4.35
C GLY A 59 -10.97 -4.59 -5.48
N THR A 60 -12.07 -4.41 -6.20
CA THR A 60 -12.15 -3.51 -7.35
C THR A 60 -11.91 -2.05 -6.97
N PRO A 61 -12.61 -1.45 -5.96
CA PRO A 61 -12.33 -0.06 -5.57
C PRO A 61 -10.89 0.15 -5.11
N TRP A 62 -10.32 -0.80 -4.37
CA TRP A 62 -8.92 -0.72 -3.96
C TRP A 62 -7.98 -0.67 -5.18
N ALA A 63 -8.18 -1.57 -6.15
CA ALA A 63 -7.38 -1.63 -7.36
C ALA A 63 -7.52 -0.34 -8.20
N ASN A 64 -8.73 0.23 -8.28
CA ASN A 64 -8.98 1.49 -8.96
C ASN A 64 -8.17 2.63 -8.36
N GLY A 65 -8.21 2.79 -7.04
CA GLY A 65 -7.45 3.83 -6.33
C GLY A 65 -5.94 3.67 -6.49
N PHE A 66 -5.44 2.42 -6.43
CA PHE A 66 -4.02 2.13 -6.62
C PHE A 66 -3.55 2.52 -8.03
N VAL A 67 -4.25 2.06 -9.05
CA VAL A 67 -3.90 2.30 -10.46
C VAL A 67 -4.05 3.77 -10.84
N ASP A 68 -5.12 4.43 -10.39
CA ASP A 68 -5.34 5.85 -10.70
C ASP A 68 -4.25 6.73 -10.09
N TYR A 69 -3.73 6.38 -8.91
CA TYR A 69 -2.57 7.09 -8.36
C TYR A 69 -1.31 6.89 -9.20
N LEU A 70 -1.04 5.68 -9.70
CA LEU A 70 0.10 5.46 -10.62
C LEU A 70 -0.03 6.29 -11.90
N LYS A 71 -1.25 6.42 -12.44
CA LYS A 71 -1.53 7.29 -13.59
C LYS A 71 -1.35 8.77 -13.25
N LEU A 72 -1.79 9.20 -12.04
CA LEU A 72 -1.56 10.56 -11.56
C LEU A 72 -0.07 10.89 -11.48
N VAL A 73 0.75 9.98 -10.93
CA VAL A 73 2.21 10.15 -10.87
C VAL A 73 2.78 10.36 -12.27
N ASN A 74 2.34 9.59 -13.26
CA ASN A 74 2.76 9.79 -14.66
C ASN A 74 2.28 11.13 -15.24
N ALA A 75 1.04 11.54 -14.95
CA ALA A 75 0.51 12.82 -15.39
C ALA A 75 1.28 14.00 -14.79
N GLN A 76 1.93 13.79 -13.66
CA GLN A 76 2.81 14.76 -12.96
C GLN A 76 4.29 14.64 -13.35
N GLY A 77 4.64 13.82 -14.36
CA GLY A 77 6.01 13.68 -14.87
C GLY A 77 6.80 12.50 -14.29
N GLY A 78 6.14 11.55 -13.64
CA GLY A 78 6.76 10.33 -13.10
C GLY A 78 7.44 10.54 -11.75
N ILE A 79 8.19 9.53 -11.32
CA ILE A 79 8.94 9.57 -10.06
C ILE A 79 10.29 10.22 -10.32
N ASN A 80 10.44 11.51 -10.03
CA ASN A 80 11.63 12.30 -10.35
C ASN A 80 12.06 12.18 -11.81
N GLY A 81 11.06 12.15 -12.74
CA GLY A 81 11.23 12.01 -14.18
C GLY A 81 11.38 10.57 -14.68
N VAL A 82 11.21 9.57 -13.81
CA VAL A 82 11.12 8.14 -14.20
C VAL A 82 9.66 7.78 -14.41
N LYS A 83 9.33 7.27 -15.61
CA LYS A 83 7.98 6.83 -15.94
C LYS A 83 7.59 5.59 -15.12
N VAL A 84 6.37 5.56 -14.63
CA VAL A 84 5.80 4.40 -13.96
C VAL A 84 5.06 3.53 -14.98
N THR A 85 5.34 2.23 -14.95
CA THR A 85 4.59 1.21 -15.68
C THR A 85 4.00 0.20 -14.70
N PHE A 86 2.91 -0.44 -15.08
CA PHE A 86 2.26 -1.45 -14.24
C PHE A 86 1.55 -2.50 -15.10
N GLU A 87 1.32 -3.67 -14.50
CA GLU A 87 0.53 -4.75 -15.08
C GLU A 87 -0.32 -5.38 -13.99
N GLU A 88 -1.64 -5.44 -14.22
CA GLU A 88 -2.56 -6.13 -13.31
C GLU A 88 -2.50 -7.64 -13.54
N CYS A 89 -2.61 -8.40 -12.43
CA CYS A 89 -2.73 -9.84 -12.46
C CYS A 89 -3.88 -10.28 -11.55
N GLU A 90 -4.91 -10.89 -12.16
CA GLU A 90 -6.11 -11.35 -11.48
C GLU A 90 -5.83 -12.58 -10.63
N THR A 91 -6.03 -12.47 -9.33
CA THR A 91 -5.82 -13.57 -8.38
C THR A 91 -7.11 -14.27 -7.93
N GLY A 92 -8.26 -13.64 -8.09
CA GLY A 92 -9.51 -14.12 -7.52
C GLY A 92 -9.48 -14.30 -6.00
N TYR A 93 -8.50 -13.65 -5.32
CA TYR A 93 -8.18 -13.84 -3.90
C TYR A 93 -7.65 -15.24 -3.55
N ALA A 94 -7.24 -16.04 -4.54
CA ALA A 94 -6.69 -17.38 -4.35
C ALA A 94 -5.17 -17.34 -4.19
N THR A 95 -4.64 -18.06 -3.19
CA THR A 95 -3.22 -18.04 -2.86
C THR A 95 -2.34 -18.60 -3.96
N ASP A 96 -2.74 -19.70 -4.60
CA ASP A 96 -2.03 -20.32 -5.71
C ASP A 96 -1.91 -19.39 -6.91
N ARG A 97 -2.99 -18.73 -7.31
CA ARG A 97 -2.99 -17.70 -8.36
C ARG A 97 -2.12 -16.50 -8.00
N GLY A 98 -2.13 -16.07 -6.72
CA GLY A 98 -1.26 -15.02 -6.24
C GLY A 98 0.22 -15.36 -6.40
N VAL A 99 0.61 -16.61 -6.09
CA VAL A 99 1.97 -17.12 -6.30
C VAL A 99 2.29 -17.19 -7.80
N GLU A 100 1.36 -17.64 -8.65
CA GLU A 100 1.53 -17.64 -10.11
C GLU A 100 1.75 -16.23 -10.65
N CYS A 101 0.93 -15.24 -10.23
CA CYS A 101 1.11 -13.84 -10.60
C CYS A 101 2.48 -13.30 -10.19
N TYR A 102 2.94 -13.63 -8.98
CA TYR A 102 4.26 -13.24 -8.50
C TYR A 102 5.36 -13.82 -9.39
N GLU A 103 5.36 -15.14 -9.64
CA GLU A 103 6.38 -15.81 -10.46
C GLU A 103 6.41 -15.26 -11.89
N ARG A 104 5.25 -14.96 -12.47
CA ARG A 104 5.15 -14.41 -13.83
C ARG A 104 5.67 -12.98 -13.93
N LEU A 105 5.44 -12.16 -12.90
CA LEU A 105 5.72 -10.72 -12.96
C LEU A 105 7.08 -10.33 -12.37
N LYS A 106 7.65 -11.15 -11.46
CA LYS A 106 8.92 -10.81 -10.80
C LYS A 106 10.08 -10.58 -11.79
N GLY A 107 10.13 -11.36 -12.85
CA GLY A 107 11.19 -11.28 -13.89
C GLY A 107 11.08 -10.06 -14.81
N LYS A 108 10.00 -9.28 -14.73
CA LYS A 108 9.80 -8.05 -15.51
C LYS A 108 10.43 -6.80 -14.89
N GLY A 109 11.30 -6.95 -13.90
CA GLY A 109 11.88 -5.82 -13.17
C GLY A 109 10.95 -5.27 -12.09
N ALA A 110 10.21 -6.15 -11.41
CA ALA A 110 9.29 -5.77 -10.36
C ALA A 110 9.99 -4.99 -9.24
N THR A 111 9.47 -3.82 -8.91
CA THR A 111 9.98 -2.95 -7.84
C THR A 111 9.65 -3.51 -6.47
N MET A 112 8.39 -3.88 -6.28
CA MET A 112 7.80 -4.46 -5.08
C MET A 112 6.45 -5.05 -5.44
N PHE A 113 5.90 -5.91 -4.57
CA PHE A 113 4.56 -6.45 -4.72
C PHE A 113 3.65 -5.97 -3.60
N GLN A 114 2.39 -5.76 -3.94
CA GLN A 114 1.27 -5.66 -3.00
C GLN A 114 0.44 -6.95 -3.14
N PRO A 115 0.60 -7.95 -2.26
CA PRO A 115 -0.10 -9.23 -2.38
C PRO A 115 -1.63 -9.12 -2.28
N LEU A 116 -2.13 -8.09 -1.61
CA LEU A 116 -3.54 -7.78 -1.35
C LEU A 116 -4.32 -8.96 -0.73
N SER A 117 -3.61 -9.86 -0.07
CA SER A 117 -4.13 -11.03 0.65
C SER A 117 -3.10 -11.48 1.69
N THR A 118 -3.53 -11.73 2.92
CA THR A 118 -2.69 -12.29 3.97
C THR A 118 -2.20 -13.70 3.59
N GLY A 119 -3.06 -14.53 2.97
CA GLY A 119 -2.65 -15.85 2.50
C GLY A 119 -1.55 -15.80 1.44
N ILE A 120 -1.67 -14.90 0.47
CA ILE A 120 -0.63 -14.69 -0.55
C ILE A 120 0.65 -14.15 0.10
N THR A 121 0.55 -13.21 1.05
CA THR A 121 1.70 -12.68 1.79
C THR A 121 2.49 -13.77 2.50
N PHE A 122 1.78 -14.67 3.21
CA PHE A 122 2.41 -15.82 3.88
C PHE A 122 3.15 -16.72 2.89
N ALA A 123 2.54 -17.02 1.74
CA ALA A 123 3.14 -17.86 0.70
C ALA A 123 4.36 -17.20 0.03
N LEU A 124 4.40 -15.87 -0.04
CA LEU A 124 5.50 -15.13 -0.67
C LEU A 124 6.61 -14.72 0.31
N THR A 125 6.38 -14.79 1.63
CA THR A 125 7.34 -14.32 2.65
C THR A 125 8.71 -14.98 2.51
N ASP A 126 8.78 -16.29 2.21
CA ASP A 126 10.05 -17.02 2.04
C ASP A 126 10.71 -16.72 0.67
N LYS A 127 9.95 -16.29 -0.33
CA LYS A 127 10.42 -15.99 -1.69
C LYS A 127 11.00 -14.60 -1.82
N ALA A 128 10.37 -13.62 -1.16
CA ALA A 128 10.72 -12.21 -1.26
C ALA A 128 12.21 -11.90 -0.97
N PRO A 129 12.86 -12.43 0.08
CA PRO A 129 14.28 -12.21 0.32
C PRO A 129 15.19 -12.91 -0.70
N ILE A 130 14.77 -14.04 -1.28
CA ILE A 130 15.52 -14.76 -2.33
C ILE A 130 15.54 -13.94 -3.61
N ASP A 131 14.37 -13.43 -4.00
CA ASP A 131 14.18 -12.64 -5.21
C ASP A 131 14.57 -11.16 -5.01
N LYS A 132 14.82 -10.74 -3.75
CA LYS A 132 15.14 -9.36 -3.35
C LYS A 132 14.05 -8.36 -3.78
N ILE A 133 12.78 -8.74 -3.65
CA ILE A 133 11.63 -7.92 -4.03
C ILE A 133 10.74 -7.73 -2.80
N PRO A 134 10.54 -6.49 -2.32
CA PRO A 134 9.71 -6.22 -1.15
C PRO A 134 8.24 -6.59 -1.36
N LEU A 135 7.61 -7.06 -0.27
CA LEU A 135 6.16 -7.19 -0.12
C LEU A 135 5.67 -6.05 0.73
N VAL A 136 4.83 -5.19 0.18
CA VAL A 136 4.20 -4.09 0.91
C VAL A 136 2.77 -4.48 1.25
N THR A 137 2.44 -4.51 2.55
CA THR A 137 1.14 -4.97 3.05
C THR A 137 0.53 -3.89 3.95
N ALA A 138 0.01 -2.82 3.33
CA ALA A 138 -0.55 -1.69 4.05
C ALA A 138 -1.87 -2.06 4.77
N GLY A 139 -1.78 -2.24 6.09
CA GLY A 139 -2.93 -2.61 6.92
C GLY A 139 -3.34 -4.09 6.86
N TYR A 140 -2.45 -5.00 6.44
CA TYR A 140 -2.73 -6.44 6.48
C TYR A 140 -1.48 -7.27 6.74
N GLY A 141 -1.65 -8.55 7.06
CA GLY A 141 -0.68 -9.45 7.64
C GLY A 141 0.51 -9.79 6.79
N ARG A 142 1.58 -10.18 7.46
CA ARG A 142 1.65 -10.90 8.77
C ARG A 142 2.16 -9.92 9.87
N SER A 143 1.51 -9.95 11.05
CA SER A 143 1.78 -8.97 12.11
C SER A 143 3.21 -9.01 12.65
N GLU A 144 3.81 -10.19 12.81
CA GLU A 144 5.19 -10.33 13.30
C GLU A 144 6.24 -9.83 12.29
N SER A 145 5.87 -9.59 11.04
CA SER A 145 6.82 -9.12 10.03
C SER A 145 7.22 -7.64 10.18
N VAL A 146 6.68 -6.96 11.18
CA VAL A 146 7.23 -5.68 11.67
C VAL A 146 8.70 -5.80 12.05
N GLU A 147 9.15 -6.99 12.54
CA GLU A 147 10.54 -7.24 12.95
C GLU A 147 11.43 -7.41 11.71
N GLY A 148 11.99 -6.29 11.23
CA GLY A 148 12.76 -6.25 10.00
C GLY A 148 14.08 -7.01 10.04
N GLU A 149 14.65 -7.31 11.23
CA GLU A 149 15.85 -8.16 11.35
C GLU A 149 15.58 -9.62 10.98
N VAL A 150 14.30 -10.06 11.01
CA VAL A 150 13.86 -11.39 10.60
C VAL A 150 13.17 -11.37 9.25
N PHE A 151 12.40 -10.32 8.96
CA PHE A 151 11.60 -10.19 7.74
C PHE A 151 12.07 -9.01 6.88
N PRO A 152 13.27 -9.10 6.28
CA PRO A 152 13.88 -7.94 5.62
C PRO A 152 13.12 -7.42 4.39
N TYR A 153 12.18 -8.20 3.85
CA TYR A 153 11.43 -7.86 2.65
C TYR A 153 9.91 -7.80 2.85
N ASN A 154 9.42 -7.81 4.11
CA ASN A 154 8.01 -7.60 4.42
C ASN A 154 7.81 -6.24 5.09
N PHE A 155 6.86 -5.45 4.61
CA PHE A 155 6.57 -4.10 5.08
C PHE A 155 5.08 -3.95 5.39
N PRO A 156 4.62 -4.32 6.60
CA PRO A 156 3.22 -4.18 7.03
C PRO A 156 2.94 -2.74 7.47
N LEU A 157 2.98 -1.83 6.51
CA LEU A 157 2.84 -0.40 6.74
C LEU A 157 1.43 -0.04 7.27
N LEU A 158 1.32 1.08 7.99
CA LEU A 158 0.11 1.70 8.55
C LEU A 158 -0.50 1.00 9.76
N GLY A 159 -0.17 -0.24 10.04
CA GLY A 159 -0.72 -0.99 11.15
C GLY A 159 -0.93 -2.47 10.85
N THR A 160 -0.91 -3.27 11.88
CA THR A 160 -1.08 -4.72 11.82
C THR A 160 -2.44 -5.15 12.37
N TYR A 161 -2.79 -6.42 12.19
CA TYR A 161 -4.03 -6.95 12.80
C TYR A 161 -3.93 -7.08 14.31
N TRP A 162 -2.73 -7.15 14.87
CA TRP A 162 -2.58 -7.09 16.33
C TRP A 162 -2.87 -5.70 16.86
N ASP A 163 -2.45 -4.64 16.15
CA ASP A 163 -2.82 -3.26 16.51
C ASP A 163 -4.32 -3.04 16.39
N ALA A 164 -4.94 -3.56 15.33
CA ALA A 164 -6.38 -3.47 15.13
C ALA A 164 -7.16 -4.10 16.29
N ALA A 165 -6.79 -5.33 16.66
CA ALA A 165 -7.47 -6.07 17.73
C ALA A 165 -7.26 -5.39 19.09
N ASP A 166 -6.06 -4.90 19.34
CA ASP A 166 -5.71 -4.14 20.55
C ASP A 166 -6.54 -2.87 20.67
N ILE A 167 -6.59 -2.07 19.60
CA ILE A 167 -7.35 -0.82 19.58
C ILE A 167 -8.85 -1.07 19.79
N LEU A 168 -9.41 -2.15 19.22
CA LEU A 168 -10.80 -2.51 19.50
C LEU A 168 -11.03 -2.83 20.99
N VAL A 169 -10.13 -3.58 21.62
CA VAL A 169 -10.23 -3.85 23.06
C VAL A 169 -10.11 -2.57 23.88
N GLN A 170 -9.18 -1.68 23.54
CA GLN A 170 -9.07 -0.37 24.19
C GLN A 170 -10.36 0.45 24.03
N HIS A 171 -10.94 0.47 22.82
CA HIS A 171 -12.16 1.22 22.56
C HIS A 171 -13.34 0.73 23.38
N ILE A 172 -13.63 -0.59 23.35
CA ILE A 172 -14.73 -1.13 24.17
C ILE A 172 -14.44 -1.00 25.66
N GLY A 173 -13.18 -1.07 26.08
CA GLY A 173 -12.77 -0.73 27.44
C GLY A 173 -13.18 0.68 27.82
N LYS A 174 -12.85 1.68 26.98
CA LYS A 174 -13.24 3.08 27.18
C LYS A 174 -14.76 3.25 27.31
N LEU A 175 -15.54 2.56 26.46
CA LEU A 175 -17.01 2.58 26.53
C LEU A 175 -17.57 2.00 27.84
N ASN A 176 -16.84 1.10 28.48
CA ASN A 176 -17.24 0.49 29.76
C ASN A 176 -16.61 1.17 31.00
N GLY A 177 -15.86 2.26 30.81
CA GLY A 177 -15.23 2.99 31.91
C GLY A 177 -13.82 2.53 32.27
N GLY A 178 -13.18 1.72 31.41
CA GLY A 178 -11.82 1.22 31.51
C GLY A 178 -11.69 -0.24 31.07
N VAL A 179 -10.50 -0.65 30.64
CA VAL A 179 -10.25 -2.03 30.21
C VAL A 179 -10.38 -3.04 31.40
N ASP A 180 -10.19 -2.57 32.63
CA ASP A 180 -10.42 -3.32 33.85
C ASP A 180 -11.91 -3.65 34.08
N LYS A 181 -12.81 -2.90 33.46
CA LYS A 181 -14.27 -3.14 33.50
C LYS A 181 -14.74 -4.16 32.48
N LEU A 182 -13.84 -4.74 31.70
CA LEU A 182 -14.18 -5.79 30.74
C LEU A 182 -14.31 -7.17 31.38
N LYS A 183 -13.95 -7.33 32.67
CA LYS A 183 -14.08 -8.62 33.38
C LYS A 183 -15.51 -9.13 33.31
N GLY A 184 -15.68 -10.38 32.82
CA GLY A 184 -16.97 -11.05 32.65
C GLY A 184 -17.79 -10.58 31.46
N LYS A 185 -17.31 -9.60 30.65
CA LYS A 185 -17.91 -9.27 29.36
C LYS A 185 -17.66 -10.39 28.35
N LYS A 186 -18.58 -10.56 27.41
CA LYS A 186 -18.48 -11.56 26.35
C LYS A 186 -18.18 -10.88 25.01
N ILE A 187 -17.07 -11.25 24.39
CA ILE A 187 -16.66 -10.78 23.08
C ILE A 187 -16.62 -11.96 22.12
N THR A 188 -17.30 -11.86 20.99
CA THR A 188 -17.24 -12.86 19.94
C THR A 188 -16.49 -12.31 18.74
N LEU A 189 -15.43 -12.99 18.31
CA LEU A 189 -14.77 -12.77 17.04
C LEU A 189 -15.42 -13.66 15.98
N VAL A 190 -16.09 -13.04 15.00
CA VAL A 190 -16.54 -13.71 13.76
C VAL A 190 -15.48 -13.45 12.70
N TYR A 191 -14.87 -14.50 12.20
CA TYR A 191 -13.71 -14.33 11.33
C TYR A 191 -13.73 -15.23 10.09
N HIS A 192 -13.19 -14.69 9.01
CA HIS A 192 -12.93 -15.42 7.76
C HIS A 192 -11.93 -16.56 8.04
N ASP A 193 -12.31 -17.80 7.79
CA ASP A 193 -11.46 -18.97 8.07
C ASP A 193 -10.28 -19.07 7.10
N SER A 194 -9.31 -18.21 7.30
CA SER A 194 -8.08 -18.09 6.51
C SER A 194 -6.97 -17.49 7.36
N PRO A 195 -5.72 -17.43 6.88
CA PRO A 195 -4.66 -16.71 7.58
C PRO A 195 -5.05 -15.29 8.02
N TYR A 196 -5.79 -14.56 7.16
CA TYR A 196 -6.31 -13.22 7.47
C TYR A 196 -7.15 -13.18 8.76
N GLY A 197 -8.20 -13.99 8.81
CA GLY A 197 -9.14 -13.95 9.94
C GLY A 197 -8.57 -14.53 11.22
N LYS A 198 -7.51 -15.34 11.14
CA LYS A 198 -6.85 -15.96 12.30
C LYS A 198 -5.82 -15.04 12.97
N GLU A 199 -5.31 -14.03 12.29
CA GLU A 199 -4.27 -13.13 12.80
C GLU A 199 -4.61 -12.50 14.17
N PRO A 200 -5.81 -11.95 14.44
CA PRO A 200 -6.09 -11.27 15.69
C PRO A 200 -6.25 -12.20 16.89
N ILE A 201 -6.43 -13.53 16.68
CA ILE A 201 -6.81 -14.47 17.72
C ILE A 201 -5.81 -14.48 18.88
N ALA A 202 -4.52 -14.55 18.57
CA ALA A 202 -3.47 -14.63 19.59
C ALA A 202 -3.48 -13.39 20.50
N LEU A 203 -3.60 -12.19 19.93
CA LEU A 203 -3.68 -10.95 20.73
C LEU A 203 -4.96 -10.89 21.54
N LEU A 204 -6.11 -11.23 20.96
CA LEU A 204 -7.39 -11.23 21.69
C LEU A 204 -7.37 -12.21 22.85
N GLN A 205 -6.70 -13.36 22.72
CA GLN A 205 -6.48 -14.31 23.81
C GLN A 205 -5.63 -13.71 24.94
N GLU A 206 -4.54 -13.01 24.59
CA GLU A 206 -3.71 -12.34 25.62
C GLU A 206 -4.50 -11.20 26.30
N ARG A 207 -5.25 -10.42 25.57
CA ARG A 207 -6.11 -9.38 26.14
C ARG A 207 -7.24 -9.96 26.99
N SER A 208 -7.83 -11.10 26.59
CA SER A 208 -8.84 -11.81 27.37
C SER A 208 -8.28 -12.27 28.72
N LYS A 209 -7.09 -12.88 28.74
CA LYS A 209 -6.41 -13.28 29.98
C LYS A 209 -6.11 -12.07 30.87
N LEU A 210 -5.63 -10.97 30.29
CA LEU A 210 -5.23 -9.78 31.03
C LEU A 210 -6.42 -9.05 31.66
N HIS A 211 -7.54 -8.93 30.94
CA HIS A 211 -8.70 -8.12 31.34
C HIS A 211 -9.90 -8.95 31.82
N GLY A 212 -9.83 -10.29 31.72
CA GLY A 212 -10.85 -11.20 32.24
C GLY A 212 -12.16 -11.22 31.43
N PHE A 213 -12.19 -10.78 30.18
CA PHE A 213 -13.36 -10.98 29.34
C PHE A 213 -13.38 -12.39 28.73
N GLU A 214 -14.58 -12.90 28.44
CA GLU A 214 -14.76 -14.18 27.77
C GLU A 214 -14.63 -13.98 26.26
N LEU A 215 -13.66 -14.66 25.62
CA LEU A 215 -13.47 -14.61 24.16
C LEU A 215 -14.05 -15.87 23.52
N GLN A 216 -14.99 -15.69 22.59
CA GLN A 216 -15.43 -16.72 21.68
C GLN A 216 -14.93 -16.43 20.26
N THR A 217 -14.47 -17.46 19.56
CA THR A 217 -14.05 -17.34 18.16
C THR A 217 -14.92 -18.22 17.28
N ILE A 218 -15.55 -17.65 16.25
CA ILE A 218 -16.44 -18.34 15.31
C ILE A 218 -15.87 -18.21 13.91
N PRO A 219 -15.32 -19.29 13.33
CA PRO A 219 -14.86 -19.29 11.95
C PRO A 219 -16.06 -19.28 10.98
N VAL A 220 -15.92 -18.57 9.89
CA VAL A 220 -16.83 -18.58 8.76
C VAL A 220 -16.06 -19.04 7.54
N THR A 221 -16.46 -20.17 6.98
CA THR A 221 -15.85 -20.72 5.77
C THR A 221 -16.06 -19.75 4.61
N HIS A 222 -14.96 -19.42 3.93
CA HIS A 222 -15.05 -18.50 2.78
C HIS A 222 -15.74 -19.14 1.57
N PRO A 223 -16.45 -18.35 0.75
CA PRO A 223 -16.45 -16.88 0.73
C PRO A 223 -17.34 -16.21 1.78
N GLY A 224 -17.97 -16.93 2.70
CA GLY A 224 -18.70 -16.35 3.82
C GLY A 224 -20.16 -16.03 3.54
N VAL A 225 -20.80 -16.72 2.58
CA VAL A 225 -22.24 -16.57 2.27
C VAL A 225 -23.12 -17.40 3.23
N GLU A 226 -22.59 -18.47 3.81
CA GLU A 226 -23.32 -19.35 4.71
C GLU A 226 -22.92 -19.05 6.17
N GLN A 227 -23.73 -18.22 6.85
CA GLN A 227 -23.43 -17.75 8.20
C GLN A 227 -24.53 -18.01 9.24
N LYS A 228 -25.67 -18.60 8.86
CA LYS A 228 -26.80 -18.82 9.77
C LYS A 228 -26.42 -19.54 11.05
N ALA A 229 -25.64 -20.62 10.97
CA ALA A 229 -25.18 -21.37 12.13
C ALA A 229 -24.32 -20.51 13.10
N ALA A 230 -23.42 -19.70 12.55
CA ALA A 230 -22.59 -18.78 13.34
C ALA A 230 -23.45 -17.75 14.10
N TRP A 231 -24.43 -17.14 13.43
CA TRP A 231 -25.29 -16.14 14.03
C TRP A 231 -26.33 -16.72 14.98
N LEU A 232 -26.76 -17.98 14.81
CA LEU A 232 -27.53 -18.69 15.82
C LEU A 232 -26.72 -18.93 17.11
N GLN A 233 -25.43 -19.27 16.99
CA GLN A 233 -24.55 -19.37 18.16
C GLN A 233 -24.40 -18.01 18.87
N ILE A 234 -24.25 -16.91 18.13
CA ILE A 234 -24.20 -15.56 18.70
C ILE A 234 -25.48 -15.24 19.44
N ARG A 235 -26.64 -15.55 18.87
CA ARG A 235 -27.93 -15.37 19.52
C ARG A 235 -28.07 -16.19 20.82
N GLN A 236 -27.54 -17.40 20.86
CA GLN A 236 -27.55 -18.26 22.07
C GLN A 236 -26.61 -17.74 23.14
N ASN A 237 -25.38 -17.37 22.74
CA ASN A 237 -24.32 -16.94 23.67
C ASN A 237 -24.49 -15.50 24.17
N ARG A 238 -25.26 -14.68 23.44
CA ARG A 238 -25.57 -13.28 23.78
C ARG A 238 -24.30 -12.48 24.15
N PRO A 239 -23.30 -12.35 23.26
CA PRO A 239 -22.13 -11.57 23.55
C PRO A 239 -22.49 -10.09 23.76
N ASP A 240 -21.67 -9.38 24.54
CA ASP A 240 -21.76 -7.93 24.69
C ASP A 240 -21.32 -7.23 23.41
N TYR A 241 -20.32 -7.79 22.72
CA TYR A 241 -19.72 -7.23 21.49
C TYR A 241 -19.37 -8.32 20.49
N VAL A 242 -19.50 -7.97 19.19
CA VAL A 242 -19.02 -8.79 18.07
C VAL A 242 -17.94 -8.04 17.32
N PHE A 243 -16.78 -8.66 17.16
CA PHE A 243 -15.73 -8.21 16.25
C PHE A 243 -15.86 -8.98 14.94
N LEU A 244 -15.91 -8.27 13.81
CA LEU A 244 -16.02 -8.86 12.49
C LEU A 244 -14.68 -8.74 11.75
N TRP A 245 -14.06 -9.88 11.50
CA TRP A 245 -12.86 -10.01 10.66
C TRP A 245 -13.22 -10.69 9.35
N GLY A 246 -14.06 -10.02 8.57
CA GLY A 246 -14.60 -10.50 7.31
C GLY A 246 -14.04 -9.75 6.11
N TRP A 247 -14.30 -10.28 4.92
CA TRP A 247 -13.91 -9.67 3.65
C TRP A 247 -14.89 -10.02 2.54
N GLY A 248 -15.11 -9.08 1.60
CA GLY A 248 -16.01 -9.28 0.48
C GLY A 248 -17.46 -9.51 0.91
N VAL A 249 -18.15 -10.41 0.24
CA VAL A 249 -19.57 -10.73 0.50
C VAL A 249 -19.85 -11.21 1.92
N MET A 250 -18.84 -11.69 2.64
CA MET A 250 -18.96 -12.10 4.04
C MET A 250 -19.45 -10.95 4.93
N ASN A 251 -19.00 -9.71 4.68
CA ASN A 251 -19.32 -8.57 5.52
C ASN A 251 -20.80 -8.19 5.45
N SER A 252 -21.32 -7.99 4.25
CA SER A 252 -22.76 -7.69 4.08
C SER A 252 -23.66 -8.84 4.52
N THR A 253 -23.21 -10.08 4.35
CA THR A 253 -23.93 -11.26 4.86
C THR A 253 -23.96 -11.26 6.38
N ALA A 254 -22.83 -11.00 7.06
CA ALA A 254 -22.76 -10.92 8.52
C ALA A 254 -23.74 -9.87 9.06
N LEU A 255 -23.80 -8.70 8.42
CA LEU A 255 -24.74 -7.64 8.84
C LEU A 255 -26.20 -8.06 8.66
N ARG A 256 -26.57 -8.74 7.56
CA ARG A 256 -27.94 -9.26 7.34
C ARG A 256 -28.30 -10.33 8.38
N GLU A 257 -27.41 -11.24 8.66
CA GLU A 257 -27.63 -12.29 9.66
C GLU A 257 -27.72 -11.71 11.08
N ALA A 258 -26.96 -10.65 11.38
CA ALA A 258 -27.08 -9.89 12.62
C ALA A 258 -28.49 -9.27 12.77
N VAL A 259 -29.05 -8.72 11.68
CA VAL A 259 -30.45 -8.23 11.65
C VAL A 259 -31.41 -9.39 11.92
N ALA A 260 -31.28 -10.50 11.20
CA ALA A 260 -32.17 -11.65 11.32
C ALA A 260 -32.17 -12.28 12.72
N THR A 261 -31.04 -12.19 13.43
CA THR A 261 -30.92 -12.71 14.80
C THR A 261 -31.16 -11.67 15.90
N GLY A 262 -31.44 -10.42 15.52
CA GLY A 262 -31.72 -9.31 16.45
C GLY A 262 -30.47 -8.78 17.18
N PHE A 263 -29.25 -9.04 16.66
CA PHE A 263 -28.02 -8.51 17.28
C PHE A 263 -27.86 -7.01 16.93
N PRO A 264 -27.63 -6.11 17.90
CA PRO A 264 -27.55 -4.68 17.64
C PRO A 264 -26.27 -4.28 16.89
N ARG A 265 -26.45 -3.41 15.85
CA ARG A 265 -25.32 -2.96 14.99
C ARG A 265 -24.31 -2.12 15.74
N ASP A 266 -24.74 -1.32 16.72
CA ASP A 266 -23.89 -0.47 17.55
C ASP A 266 -22.95 -1.24 18.49
N ARG A 267 -23.13 -2.56 18.62
CA ARG A 267 -22.25 -3.49 19.31
C ARG A 267 -21.39 -4.35 18.38
N MET A 268 -21.43 -4.07 17.07
CA MET A 268 -20.58 -4.73 16.08
C MET A 268 -19.45 -3.79 15.63
N TYR A 269 -18.25 -4.33 15.55
CA TYR A 269 -17.05 -3.61 15.17
C TYR A 269 -16.27 -4.39 14.11
N GLY A 270 -16.23 -3.87 12.88
CA GLY A 270 -15.41 -4.43 11.82
C GLY A 270 -13.96 -3.98 11.93
N VAL A 271 -13.02 -4.86 11.61
CA VAL A 271 -11.69 -4.41 11.26
C VAL A 271 -11.76 -3.47 10.04
N TRP A 272 -10.76 -2.67 9.80
CA TRP A 272 -10.76 -1.71 8.67
C TRP A 272 -11.03 -2.32 7.28
N TRP A 273 -10.90 -3.65 7.09
CA TRP A 273 -11.29 -4.36 5.87
C TRP A 273 -12.77 -4.80 5.85
N ALA A 274 -13.47 -4.64 6.95
CA ALA A 274 -14.89 -4.89 7.10
C ALA A 274 -15.65 -3.60 7.48
N ALA A 275 -15.21 -2.45 6.98
CA ALA A 275 -15.72 -1.13 7.35
C ALA A 275 -15.67 -0.16 6.15
N ALA A 276 -16.29 -0.57 5.05
CA ALA A 276 -16.34 0.19 3.80
C ALA A 276 -17.75 0.16 3.19
N GLU A 277 -17.97 1.00 2.18
CA GLU A 277 -19.27 1.15 1.51
C GLU A 277 -19.84 -0.18 0.95
N PRO A 278 -19.03 -1.07 0.29
CA PRO A 278 -19.53 -2.35 -0.19
C PRO A 278 -20.07 -3.29 0.89
N ASP A 279 -19.67 -3.06 2.14
CA ASP A 279 -20.09 -3.89 3.27
C ASP A 279 -21.49 -3.49 3.78
N VAL A 280 -21.83 -2.22 3.74
CA VAL A 280 -23.01 -1.62 4.37
C VAL A 280 -24.10 -1.21 3.38
N VAL A 281 -23.75 -0.70 2.20
CA VAL A 281 -24.72 -0.23 1.20
C VAL A 281 -25.68 -1.34 0.75
N PRO A 282 -25.23 -2.58 0.49
CA PRO A 282 -26.15 -3.67 0.11
C PRO A 282 -27.11 -4.10 1.23
N VAL A 283 -26.87 -3.71 2.48
CA VAL A 283 -27.72 -4.02 3.64
C VAL A 283 -28.78 -2.93 3.85
N GLY A 284 -28.53 -1.72 3.35
CA GLY A 284 -29.46 -0.61 3.42
C GLY A 284 -29.58 -0.02 4.83
N ALA A 285 -30.82 0.38 5.20
CA ALA A 285 -31.08 1.04 6.48
C ALA A 285 -30.68 0.21 7.71
N ASP A 286 -30.71 -1.10 7.59
CA ASP A 286 -30.41 -2.05 8.66
C ASP A 286 -28.91 -2.09 9.04
N ALA A 287 -28.02 -1.53 8.22
CA ALA A 287 -26.61 -1.37 8.54
C ALA A 287 -26.33 -0.18 9.47
N LYS A 288 -27.32 0.73 9.67
CA LYS A 288 -27.13 1.92 10.51
C LYS A 288 -26.69 1.54 11.92
N GLY A 289 -25.68 2.26 12.42
CA GLY A 289 -25.08 2.03 13.73
C GLY A 289 -23.88 1.08 13.72
N TYR A 290 -23.62 0.37 12.61
CA TYR A 290 -22.45 -0.50 12.50
C TYR A 290 -21.15 0.30 12.61
N ASN A 291 -20.22 -0.21 13.42
CA ASN A 291 -18.93 0.43 13.67
C ASN A 291 -17.81 -0.29 12.92
N GLY A 292 -16.72 0.41 12.68
CA GLY A 292 -15.51 -0.19 12.16
C GLY A 292 -14.27 0.63 12.46
N LEU A 293 -13.12 -0.01 12.34
CA LEU A 293 -11.83 0.66 12.42
C LEU A 293 -11.53 1.44 11.13
N ALA A 294 -10.86 2.56 11.25
CA ALA A 294 -10.32 3.35 10.16
C ALA A 294 -8.83 3.63 10.38
N LEU A 295 -7.99 3.23 9.41
CA LEU A 295 -6.55 3.55 9.34
C LEU A 295 -6.30 4.93 8.74
N GLN A 296 -7.22 5.41 7.92
CA GLN A 296 -7.19 6.68 7.21
C GLN A 296 -8.56 7.36 7.29
N HIS A 297 -8.70 8.50 6.65
CA HIS A 297 -10.01 9.14 6.51
C HIS A 297 -11.03 8.14 5.93
N GLY A 298 -12.20 8.03 6.57
CA GLY A 298 -13.21 7.03 6.25
C GLY A 298 -13.75 7.17 4.83
N ALA A 299 -14.35 8.33 4.54
CA ALA A 299 -14.87 8.68 3.23
C ALA A 299 -14.78 10.20 3.02
N GLY A 300 -14.73 10.60 1.76
CA GLY A 300 -14.62 12.01 1.38
C GLY A 300 -13.38 12.29 0.54
N ARG A 301 -13.32 13.50 -0.02
CA ARG A 301 -12.29 13.90 -0.96
C ARG A 301 -11.29 14.84 -0.32
N ALA A 302 -10.02 14.55 -0.49
CA ALA A 302 -8.90 15.44 -0.21
C ALA A 302 -8.35 15.98 -1.54
N LYS A 303 -7.41 16.91 -1.48
CA LYS A 303 -6.78 17.50 -2.66
C LYS A 303 -6.23 16.46 -3.63
N MET A 304 -5.63 15.38 -3.15
CA MET A 304 -5.12 14.31 -4.01
C MET A 304 -6.24 13.64 -4.83
N HIS A 305 -7.43 13.43 -4.26
CA HIS A 305 -8.58 12.91 -4.99
C HIS A 305 -9.02 13.88 -6.09
N GLU A 306 -9.04 15.19 -5.81
CA GLU A 306 -9.36 16.22 -6.80
C GLU A 306 -8.31 16.25 -7.93
N ASP A 307 -7.03 16.08 -7.61
CA ASP A 307 -5.97 15.98 -8.61
C ASP A 307 -6.15 14.73 -9.50
N ILE A 308 -6.55 13.59 -8.95
CA ILE A 308 -6.90 12.38 -9.72
C ILE A 308 -8.11 12.65 -10.64
N LEU A 309 -9.16 13.26 -10.13
CA LEU A 309 -10.34 13.61 -10.94
C LEU A 309 -9.96 14.51 -12.11
N LYS A 310 -9.14 15.53 -11.85
CA LYS A 310 -8.72 16.52 -12.86
C LYS A 310 -7.71 15.98 -13.86
N LEU A 311 -6.71 15.25 -13.41
CA LEU A 311 -5.55 14.86 -14.23
C LEU A 311 -5.65 13.45 -14.81
N VAL A 312 -6.56 12.61 -14.30
CA VAL A 312 -6.75 11.23 -14.77
C VAL A 312 -8.17 11.03 -15.31
N HIS A 313 -9.20 11.20 -14.47
CA HIS A 313 -10.59 10.95 -14.90
C HIS A 313 -11.07 11.93 -16.00
N ALA A 314 -10.86 13.24 -15.84
CA ALA A 314 -11.27 14.23 -16.82
C ALA A 314 -10.59 14.04 -18.20
N LYS A 315 -9.51 13.24 -18.26
CA LYS A 315 -8.83 12.87 -19.52
C LYS A 315 -9.28 11.51 -20.06
N GLY A 316 -10.32 10.90 -19.49
CA GLY A 316 -10.81 9.59 -19.88
C GLY A 316 -9.88 8.43 -19.53
N GLN A 317 -8.95 8.62 -18.56
CA GLN A 317 -7.98 7.63 -18.13
C GLN A 317 -8.31 7.00 -16.78
N GLY A 318 -9.41 7.42 -16.11
CA GLY A 318 -9.84 6.87 -14.84
C GLY A 318 -10.09 5.37 -14.90
N THR A 319 -9.80 4.70 -13.79
CA THR A 319 -10.05 3.27 -13.59
C THR A 319 -11.31 3.12 -12.74
N GLY A 320 -12.42 2.75 -13.35
CA GLY A 320 -13.71 2.66 -12.67
C GLY A 320 -14.51 3.97 -12.63
N PRO A 321 -15.67 3.98 -11.94
CA PRO A 321 -16.57 5.12 -11.91
C PRO A 321 -15.99 6.29 -11.08
N GLN A 322 -16.23 7.50 -11.55
CA GLN A 322 -15.73 8.73 -10.93
C GLN A 322 -16.29 8.94 -9.51
N GLU A 323 -17.49 8.44 -9.25
CA GLU A 323 -18.18 8.54 -7.96
C GLU A 323 -17.48 7.74 -6.86
N GLU A 324 -16.71 6.73 -7.23
CA GLU A 324 -15.94 5.90 -6.31
C GLU A 324 -14.72 6.63 -5.72
N VAL A 325 -14.23 7.67 -6.41
CA VAL A 325 -13.06 8.46 -5.95
C VAL A 325 -13.34 9.12 -4.62
N GLY A 326 -12.60 8.73 -3.59
CA GLY A 326 -12.77 9.19 -2.21
C GLY A 326 -13.57 8.23 -1.33
N SER A 327 -14.06 7.09 -1.85
CA SER A 327 -14.59 6.00 -1.01
C SER A 327 -13.49 5.36 -0.16
N VAL A 328 -13.87 4.64 0.88
CA VAL A 328 -12.91 4.06 1.86
C VAL A 328 -11.87 3.17 1.18
N LEU A 329 -12.30 2.22 0.33
CA LEU A 329 -11.37 1.27 -0.29
C LEU A 329 -10.58 1.89 -1.43
N TYR A 330 -11.18 2.78 -2.23
CA TYR A 330 -10.45 3.55 -3.22
C TYR A 330 -9.31 4.34 -2.58
N THR A 331 -9.60 5.09 -1.52
CA THR A 331 -8.61 5.87 -0.77
C THR A 331 -7.51 4.98 -0.21
N ARG A 332 -7.84 3.77 0.27
CA ARG A 332 -6.85 2.81 0.79
C ARG A 332 -5.93 2.28 -0.30
N GLY A 333 -6.47 1.96 -1.48
CA GLY A 333 -5.67 1.58 -2.64
C GLY A 333 -4.73 2.71 -3.08
N MET A 334 -5.24 3.92 -3.14
CA MET A 334 -4.46 5.13 -3.42
C MET A 334 -3.32 5.32 -2.42
N ILE A 335 -3.58 5.22 -1.10
CA ILE A 335 -2.53 5.34 -0.07
C ILE A 335 -1.49 4.22 -0.21
N SER A 336 -1.90 2.98 -0.50
CA SER A 336 -0.98 1.87 -0.74
C SER A 336 -0.02 2.16 -1.89
N ALA A 337 -0.52 2.78 -2.97
CA ALA A 337 0.31 3.23 -4.08
C ALA A 337 1.22 4.42 -3.68
N VAL A 338 0.71 5.38 -2.89
CA VAL A 338 1.52 6.48 -2.33
C VAL A 338 2.72 5.94 -1.56
N LEU A 339 2.51 4.99 -0.64
CA LEU A 339 3.59 4.40 0.16
C LEU A 339 4.64 3.71 -0.73
N SER A 340 4.20 3.02 -1.78
CA SER A 340 5.09 2.39 -2.75
C SER A 340 5.93 3.41 -3.52
N ILE A 341 5.31 4.49 -3.98
CA ILE A 341 5.99 5.58 -4.72
C ILE A 341 6.95 6.35 -3.80
N GLU A 342 6.57 6.62 -2.55
CA GLU A 342 7.44 7.28 -1.58
C GLU A 342 8.65 6.40 -1.22
N GLY A 343 8.48 5.07 -1.12
CA GLY A 343 9.61 4.14 -1.00
C GLY A 343 10.60 4.26 -2.16
N VAL A 344 10.11 4.35 -3.40
CA VAL A 344 10.96 4.59 -4.58
C VAL A 344 11.64 5.96 -4.51
N ARG A 345 10.94 7.04 -4.09
CA ARG A 345 11.53 8.37 -3.95
C ARG A 345 12.68 8.38 -2.94
N GLN A 346 12.51 7.70 -1.81
CA GLN A 346 13.57 7.56 -0.81
C GLN A 346 14.77 6.77 -1.35
N ALA A 347 14.52 5.70 -2.12
CA ALA A 347 15.59 4.97 -2.80
C ALA A 347 16.32 5.86 -3.82
N GLN A 348 15.59 6.62 -4.63
CA GLN A 348 16.17 7.53 -5.61
C GLN A 348 16.99 8.66 -4.97
N ALA A 349 16.63 9.12 -3.77
CA ALA A 349 17.43 10.12 -3.04
C ALA A 349 18.84 9.59 -2.75
N ARG A 350 19.01 8.28 -2.57
CA ARG A 350 20.32 7.64 -2.35
C ARG A 350 21.00 7.20 -3.64
N TYR A 351 20.25 6.54 -4.54
CA TYR A 351 20.79 5.84 -5.70
C TYR A 351 20.68 6.62 -7.02
N GLY A 352 20.11 7.83 -6.98
CA GLY A 352 19.92 8.71 -8.15
C GLY A 352 18.54 8.54 -8.81
N ASN A 353 18.14 9.56 -9.58
CA ASN A 353 16.84 9.66 -10.23
C ASN A 353 16.76 8.74 -11.46
N ARG A 354 16.71 7.44 -11.23
CA ARG A 354 16.55 6.36 -12.20
C ARG A 354 15.59 5.32 -11.68
N ALA A 355 15.24 4.35 -12.50
CA ALA A 355 14.56 3.14 -12.03
C ALA A 355 15.42 2.42 -10.98
N VAL A 356 14.78 2.01 -9.88
CA VAL A 356 15.43 1.31 -8.77
C VAL A 356 15.07 -0.16 -8.79
N THR A 357 15.99 -1.00 -8.31
CA THR A 357 15.77 -2.43 -8.12
C THR A 357 14.92 -2.69 -6.88
N GLY A 358 14.42 -3.94 -6.70
CA GLY A 358 13.71 -4.32 -5.49
C GLY A 358 14.57 -4.18 -4.22
N GLU A 359 15.86 -4.50 -4.29
CA GLU A 359 16.79 -4.33 -3.17
C GLU A 359 16.99 -2.84 -2.79
N GLU A 360 17.09 -1.96 -3.78
CA GLU A 360 17.14 -0.51 -3.56
C GLU A 360 15.79 0.03 -3.04
N ALA A 361 14.68 -0.53 -3.53
CA ALA A 361 13.34 -0.19 -3.03
C ALA A 361 13.15 -0.62 -1.56
N ARG A 362 13.74 -1.76 -1.13
CA ARG A 362 13.80 -2.16 0.28
C ARG A 362 14.44 -1.06 1.13
N TYR A 363 15.59 -0.55 0.70
CA TYR A 363 16.24 0.56 1.41
C TYR A 363 15.29 1.77 1.51
N GLY A 364 14.61 2.13 0.43
CA GLY A 364 13.67 3.24 0.45
C GLY A 364 12.50 3.03 1.42
N LEU A 365 11.96 1.81 1.46
CA LEU A 365 10.88 1.43 2.38
C LEU A 365 11.33 1.41 3.84
N GLU A 366 12.57 1.04 4.14
CA GLU A 366 13.16 1.10 5.49
C GLU A 366 13.49 2.52 5.96
N ASN A 367 13.48 3.49 5.07
CA ASN A 367 13.79 4.88 5.36
C ASN A 367 12.63 5.82 5.00
N LEU A 368 11.41 5.31 5.01
CA LEU A 368 10.24 6.18 4.84
C LEU A 368 10.17 7.18 5.99
N ASN A 369 9.94 8.43 5.63
CA ASN A 369 9.63 9.49 6.57
C ASN A 369 8.57 10.41 5.93
N ILE A 370 7.32 10.05 6.13
CA ILE A 370 6.17 10.80 5.63
C ILE A 370 5.61 11.61 6.80
N ASP A 371 6.23 12.76 7.04
CA ASP A 371 5.83 13.71 8.07
C ASP A 371 4.60 14.56 7.66
N ALA A 372 4.14 15.41 8.56
CA ALA A 372 2.98 16.28 8.29
C ALA A 372 3.20 17.19 7.07
N LYS A 373 4.42 17.72 6.86
CA LYS A 373 4.77 18.55 5.71
C LYS A 373 4.71 17.76 4.40
N ARG A 374 5.17 16.49 4.43
CA ARG A 374 5.09 15.62 3.26
C ARG A 374 3.65 15.24 2.94
N ILE A 375 2.83 14.97 3.96
CA ILE A 375 1.39 14.70 3.82
C ILE A 375 0.68 15.89 3.16
N GLU A 376 0.97 17.11 3.61
CA GLU A 376 0.43 18.34 3.02
C GLU A 376 0.85 18.50 1.56
N ALA A 377 2.13 18.31 1.26
CA ALA A 377 2.67 18.39 -0.11
C ALA A 377 2.06 17.35 -1.05
N LEU A 378 1.66 16.18 -0.52
CA LEU A 378 0.95 15.13 -1.25
C LEU A 378 -0.56 15.42 -1.39
N GLY A 379 -1.10 16.45 -0.74
CA GLY A 379 -2.53 16.73 -0.72
C GLY A 379 -3.36 15.70 0.07
N LEU A 380 -2.75 15.10 1.10
CA LEU A 380 -3.34 14.05 1.95
C LEU A 380 -3.64 14.53 3.38
N THR A 381 -3.62 15.83 3.62
CA THR A 381 -3.96 16.40 4.94
C THR A 381 -5.34 15.90 5.40
N GLY A 382 -5.39 15.36 6.62
CA GLY A 382 -6.59 14.75 7.20
C GLY A 382 -6.91 13.34 6.70
N VAL A 383 -6.22 12.82 5.67
CA VAL A 383 -6.46 11.49 5.11
C VAL A 383 -5.63 10.42 5.80
N MET A 384 -4.36 10.67 6.01
CA MET A 384 -3.46 9.74 6.70
C MET A 384 -2.65 10.44 7.79
N ARG A 385 -2.11 9.66 8.72
CA ARG A 385 -1.20 10.14 9.75
C ARG A 385 0.26 10.02 9.31
N PRO A 386 1.18 10.79 9.92
CA PRO A 386 2.60 10.62 9.73
C PRO A 386 3.04 9.18 10.02
N LEU A 387 4.00 8.69 9.24
CA LEU A 387 4.65 7.41 9.47
C LEU A 387 6.15 7.51 9.18
N ALA A 388 6.93 6.74 9.91
CA ALA A 388 8.36 6.58 9.68
C ALA A 388 8.79 5.15 9.99
N THR A 389 9.53 4.56 9.06
CA THR A 389 10.07 3.21 9.19
C THR A 389 11.58 3.24 9.42
N ASN A 390 12.11 2.13 9.85
CA ASN A 390 13.54 1.88 9.91
C ASN A 390 13.81 0.38 9.74
N CYS A 391 15.08 -0.01 9.64
CA CYS A 391 15.48 -1.40 9.46
C CYS A 391 14.89 -2.39 10.48
N ARG A 392 14.62 -1.98 11.73
CA ARG A 392 14.03 -2.85 12.77
C ARG A 392 12.53 -2.80 12.84
N ASP A 393 11.94 -1.72 12.31
CA ASP A 393 10.51 -1.46 12.41
C ASP A 393 9.97 -1.11 11.02
N HIS A 394 9.33 -2.09 10.41
CA HIS A 394 8.78 -2.00 9.07
C HIS A 394 7.33 -1.53 9.01
N GLU A 395 6.73 -1.14 10.14
CA GLU A 395 5.32 -0.75 10.22
C GLU A 395 5.11 0.76 10.04
N GLY A 396 5.84 1.54 10.79
CA GLY A 396 5.87 3.00 10.69
C GLY A 396 4.73 3.75 11.38
N ALA A 397 3.56 3.16 11.53
CA ALA A 397 2.41 3.73 12.23
C ALA A 397 1.60 2.61 12.90
N ARG A 398 0.90 2.94 14.02
CA ARG A 398 0.19 1.95 14.86
C ARG A 398 -1.10 2.52 15.40
N SER A 399 -1.78 3.32 14.62
CA SER A 399 -2.95 4.03 15.10
C SER A 399 -4.16 3.80 14.21
N ALA A 400 -5.32 3.73 14.84
CA ALA A 400 -6.59 3.70 14.17
C ALA A 400 -7.64 4.44 15.02
N ARG A 401 -8.79 4.72 14.44
CA ARG A 401 -9.94 5.30 15.14
C ARG A 401 -11.22 4.61 14.72
N ILE A 402 -12.28 4.84 15.47
CA ILE A 402 -13.59 4.26 15.17
C ILE A 402 -14.39 5.18 14.27
N GLN A 403 -15.02 4.57 13.28
CA GLN A 403 -16.06 5.18 12.46
C GLN A 403 -17.36 4.41 12.60
N GLN A 404 -18.50 5.08 12.42
CA GLN A 404 -19.82 4.49 12.45
C GLN A 404 -20.61 4.86 11.21
N TRP A 405 -21.34 3.89 10.66
CA TRP A 405 -22.23 4.10 9.53
C TRP A 405 -23.55 4.71 10.00
N ASP A 406 -23.91 5.90 9.50
CA ASP A 406 -25.14 6.61 9.85
C ASP A 406 -26.37 6.22 8.99
N GLY A 407 -26.14 5.34 8.00
CA GLY A 407 -27.12 4.93 6.98
C GLY A 407 -26.81 5.50 5.59
N THR A 408 -25.93 6.49 5.50
CA THR A 408 -25.52 7.16 4.24
C THR A 408 -24.01 7.32 4.09
N LYS A 409 -23.29 7.54 5.18
CA LYS A 409 -21.84 7.75 5.19
C LYS A 409 -21.21 7.27 6.48
N TRP A 410 -19.91 7.10 6.44
CA TRP A 410 -19.07 6.86 7.60
C TRP A 410 -18.75 8.17 8.33
N ASN A 411 -18.93 8.20 9.64
CA ASN A 411 -18.59 9.31 10.51
C ASN A 411 -17.65 8.83 11.62
N PHE A 412 -16.61 9.60 11.93
CA PHE A 412 -15.74 9.28 13.04
C PHE A 412 -16.44 9.51 14.38
N THR A 413 -16.34 8.52 15.26
CA THR A 413 -16.96 8.53 16.60
C THR A 413 -15.94 8.48 17.72
N SER A 414 -14.64 8.40 17.38
CA SER A 414 -13.56 8.48 18.37
C SER A 414 -12.40 9.34 17.87
N ASP A 415 -11.56 9.77 18.82
CA ASP A 415 -10.20 10.18 18.55
C ASP A 415 -9.35 8.97 18.11
N TRP A 416 -8.10 9.25 17.77
CA TRP A 416 -7.14 8.21 17.44
C TRP A 416 -6.72 7.44 18.69
N TYR A 417 -6.65 6.12 18.54
CA TYR A 417 -6.01 5.20 19.48
C TYR A 417 -4.63 4.84 18.94
N GLU A 418 -3.68 4.67 19.86
CA GLU A 418 -2.39 4.05 19.59
C GLU A 418 -2.41 2.63 20.15
N ALA A 419 -1.86 1.68 19.40
CA ALA A 419 -1.73 0.31 19.86
C ALA A 419 -0.76 0.20 21.05
N ASP A 420 -1.07 -0.69 21.99
CA ASP A 420 -0.28 -0.88 23.20
C ASP A 420 0.96 -1.74 22.93
N MET A 421 2.07 -1.06 22.65
CA MET A 421 3.33 -1.71 22.35
C MET A 421 4.00 -2.40 23.55
N GLN A 422 3.51 -2.20 24.78
CA GLN A 422 3.97 -2.98 25.92
C GLN A 422 3.52 -4.45 25.81
N ILE A 423 2.36 -4.68 25.19
CA ILE A 423 1.80 -6.00 24.94
C ILE A 423 2.25 -6.53 23.57
N ILE A 424 2.14 -5.72 22.54
CA ILE A 424 2.34 -6.18 21.15
C ILE A 424 3.81 -6.44 20.84
N ARG A 425 4.75 -5.59 21.29
CA ARG A 425 6.16 -5.76 20.95
C ARG A 425 6.78 -7.07 21.44
N PRO A 426 6.52 -7.57 22.67
CA PRO A 426 6.95 -8.90 23.06
C PRO A 426 6.39 -9.99 22.14
N MET A 427 5.11 -9.93 21.77
CA MET A 427 4.48 -10.91 20.88
C MET A 427 5.13 -10.92 19.50
N ILE A 428 5.43 -9.74 18.92
CA ILE A 428 6.15 -9.61 17.65
C ILE A 428 7.51 -10.31 17.75
N ARG A 429 8.31 -10.01 18.77
CA ARG A 429 9.65 -10.57 18.97
C ARG A 429 9.62 -12.09 19.12
N ASP A 430 8.68 -12.61 19.92
CA ASP A 430 8.53 -14.03 20.16
C ASP A 430 8.09 -14.78 18.89
N ALA A 431 7.12 -14.23 18.15
CA ALA A 431 6.66 -14.83 16.91
C ALA A 431 7.75 -14.80 15.83
N ALA A 432 8.45 -13.67 15.67
CA ALA A 432 9.57 -13.54 14.76
C ALA A 432 10.73 -14.50 15.13
N ALA A 433 11.02 -14.67 16.43
CA ALA A 433 12.05 -15.60 16.89
C ALA A 433 11.68 -17.06 16.59
N ARG A 434 10.42 -17.45 16.81
CA ARG A 434 9.91 -18.80 16.45
C ARG A 434 10.04 -19.04 14.96
N TYR A 435 9.60 -18.09 14.13
CA TYR A 435 9.73 -18.18 12.67
C TYR A 435 11.18 -18.32 12.23
N ALA A 436 12.09 -17.49 12.77
CA ALA A 436 13.51 -17.58 12.45
C ALA A 436 14.11 -18.96 12.80
N THR A 437 13.70 -19.52 13.95
CA THR A 437 14.15 -20.88 14.38
C THR A 437 13.58 -21.97 13.47
N GLU A 438 12.28 -21.91 13.17
CA GLU A 438 11.61 -22.89 12.30
C GLU A 438 12.22 -22.91 10.90
N LYS A 439 12.47 -21.72 10.35
CA LYS A 439 13.06 -21.55 9.00
C LYS A 439 14.58 -21.60 8.98
N LYS A 440 15.24 -21.75 10.12
CA LYS A 440 16.71 -21.73 10.26
C LYS A 440 17.35 -20.48 9.67
N LEU A 441 16.71 -19.33 9.88
CA LEU A 441 17.16 -18.03 9.37
C LEU A 441 18.24 -17.45 10.29
N THR A 442 19.28 -16.90 9.69
CA THR A 442 20.19 -15.98 10.39
C THR A 442 19.57 -14.59 10.40
N ARG A 443 19.39 -14.02 11.58
CA ARG A 443 18.93 -12.62 11.71
C ARG A 443 19.96 -11.68 11.11
N ARG A 444 19.55 -10.73 10.32
CA ARG A 444 20.42 -9.64 9.88
C ARG A 444 20.68 -8.67 11.03
N SER A 445 21.77 -7.92 10.95
CA SER A 445 22.09 -6.87 11.91
C SER A 445 21.79 -5.50 11.31
N CYS A 446 20.72 -4.87 11.75
CA CYS A 446 20.38 -3.50 11.35
C CYS A 446 21.47 -2.51 11.77
N GLU A 447 22.15 -2.73 12.89
CA GLU A 447 23.26 -1.87 13.33
C GLU A 447 24.45 -1.93 12.38
N ALA A 448 24.79 -3.13 11.88
CA ALA A 448 25.88 -3.28 10.91
C ALA A 448 25.54 -2.63 9.56
N GLU A 449 24.31 -2.85 9.05
CA GLU A 449 23.86 -2.23 7.80
C GLU A 449 23.78 -0.70 7.89
N MET A 450 23.37 -0.13 9.03
CA MET A 450 23.37 1.31 9.25
C MET A 450 24.78 1.89 9.28
N LYS A 451 25.74 1.20 9.88
CA LYS A 451 27.17 1.60 9.87
C LYS A 451 27.75 1.58 8.45
N GLU A 452 27.44 0.53 7.68
CA GLU A 452 27.88 0.42 6.28
C GLU A 452 27.23 1.50 5.40
N ALA A 453 25.94 1.80 5.62
CA ALA A 453 25.23 2.84 4.91
C ALA A 453 25.75 4.26 5.19
N ALA A 454 26.29 4.51 6.38
CA ALA A 454 26.90 5.77 6.78
C ALA A 454 28.35 5.93 6.24
N ALA A 455 28.97 4.84 5.79
CA ALA A 455 30.30 4.91 5.20
C ALA A 455 30.24 5.60 3.81
N PRO A 456 31.23 6.46 3.46
CA PRO A 456 31.27 7.08 2.15
C PRO A 456 31.30 6.02 1.06
N ALA A 457 30.46 6.17 0.02
CA ALA A 457 30.35 5.24 -1.08
C ALA A 457 31.73 4.94 -1.67
N LYS A 458 32.17 3.68 -1.60
CA LYS A 458 33.39 3.25 -2.28
C LYS A 458 33.19 3.50 -3.78
N ALA A 459 33.98 4.41 -4.35
CA ALA A 459 33.97 4.66 -5.78
C ALA A 459 34.22 3.32 -6.52
N THR A 460 33.24 2.87 -7.25
CA THR A 460 33.39 1.73 -8.14
C THR A 460 34.41 2.10 -9.22
N PRO A 461 35.52 1.40 -9.39
CA PRO A 461 36.47 1.75 -10.43
C PRO A 461 35.78 1.54 -11.80
N VAL A 462 35.71 2.61 -12.57
CA VAL A 462 35.29 2.55 -13.97
C VAL A 462 36.30 1.66 -14.70
N SER A 463 35.93 0.45 -15.03
CA SER A 463 36.71 -0.45 -15.89
C SER A 463 36.87 0.24 -17.24
N ALA A 464 38.04 0.83 -17.49
CA ALA A 464 38.47 1.24 -18.80
C ALA A 464 38.67 -0.02 -19.65
N LYS A 465 37.69 -0.36 -20.46
CA LYS A 465 37.94 -1.30 -21.55
C LYS A 465 38.77 -0.57 -22.60
N LYS A 466 40.00 -1.07 -22.82
CA LYS A 466 40.83 -0.79 -24.00
C LYS A 466 40.22 -1.43 -25.23
#